data_c4449c69fbc961504788d3a5a0813491
#
_entry.id   c4449c69fbc961504788d3a5a0813491
#
_cell.length_a   1.000
_cell.length_b   1.000
_cell.length_c   1.000
_cell.angle_alpha   90.00
_cell.angle_beta   90.00
_cell.angle_gamma   90.00
#
_symmetry.space_group_name_H-M   'P 1'
#
loop_
_entity.id
_entity.type
_entity.pdbx_description
1 polymer ?
#
loop_
_entity_poly.entity_id
_entity_poly.type
_entity_poly.pdbx_seq_one_letter_code
_entity_poly.pdbx_strand_id
1 'polypeptide(L)'
;MSEKIVGSVVAFSETGGLVTDITIEQLLNAPRDESVSISVGGHNTIGIYPEEHGQPDATLLAIVSDALPLRIELTGISVSEMLGLDIGETVTVEW
;
A
#
# COMPACT_ATOMS: atom_id res chain seq x y z
N MET A 1 16.18 15.74 2.05
CA MET A 1 16.36 14.68 1.04
C MET A 1 15.26 13.66 1.22
N SER A 2 14.70 13.21 0.12
CA SER A 2 13.68 12.17 0.19
C SER A 2 14.31 10.79 0.10
N GLU A 3 13.67 9.83 0.75
CA GLU A 3 14.00 8.42 0.64
C GLU A 3 12.94 7.74 -0.22
N LYS A 4 13.30 6.63 -0.83
CA LYS A 4 12.41 5.97 -1.78
C LYS A 4 12.63 4.46 -1.78
N ILE A 5 11.52 3.72 -1.75
CA ILE A 5 11.52 2.27 -1.88
C ILE A 5 10.66 1.92 -3.09
N VAL A 6 11.17 1.10 -3.99
CA VAL A 6 10.42 0.66 -5.17
C VAL A 6 10.21 -0.84 -5.10
N GLY A 7 8.98 -1.26 -5.26
CA GLY A 7 8.60 -2.65 -5.30
C GLY A 7 7.55 -2.91 -6.36
N SER A 8 6.91 -4.06 -6.30
CA SER A 8 5.90 -4.47 -7.27
C SER A 8 4.74 -5.18 -6.58
N VAL A 9 3.59 -5.15 -7.24
CA VAL A 9 2.45 -5.98 -6.84
C VAL A 9 2.76 -7.43 -7.23
N VAL A 10 2.70 -8.34 -6.26
CA VAL A 10 3.03 -9.75 -6.48
C VAL A 10 1.82 -10.68 -6.30
N ALA A 11 0.76 -10.21 -5.67
CA ALA A 11 -0.44 -11.02 -5.44
C ALA A 11 -1.63 -10.11 -5.14
N PHE A 12 -2.82 -10.72 -5.07
CA PHE A 12 -4.03 -10.05 -4.58
C PHE A 12 -4.39 -10.61 -3.21
N SER A 13 -4.92 -9.75 -2.32
CA SER A 13 -5.46 -10.21 -1.05
C SER A 13 -6.86 -10.79 -1.26
N GLU A 14 -7.40 -11.41 -0.21
CA GLU A 14 -8.74 -12.00 -0.25
C GLU A 14 -9.83 -10.96 -0.54
N THR A 15 -9.57 -9.72 -0.18
CA THR A 15 -10.51 -8.61 -0.40
C THR A 15 -10.25 -7.88 -1.72
N GLY A 16 -9.36 -8.38 -2.56
CA GLY A 16 -9.01 -7.76 -3.82
C GLY A 16 -8.00 -6.62 -3.69
N GLY A 17 -7.34 -6.50 -2.53
CA GLY A 17 -6.25 -5.55 -2.35
C GLY A 17 -4.98 -6.03 -3.03
N LEU A 18 -3.99 -5.14 -3.11
CA LEU A 18 -2.72 -5.42 -3.76
C LEU A 18 -1.67 -5.77 -2.71
N VAL A 19 -1.09 -6.95 -2.82
CA VAL A 19 0.03 -7.38 -1.96
C VAL A 19 1.33 -7.07 -2.70
N THR A 20 2.24 -6.35 -2.04
CA THR A 20 3.50 -5.96 -2.65
C THR A 20 4.64 -6.84 -2.12
N ASP A 21 5.81 -6.71 -2.72
CA ASP A 21 7.04 -7.34 -2.24
C ASP A 21 7.84 -6.43 -1.31
N ILE A 22 7.26 -5.30 -0.90
CA ILE A 22 7.91 -4.38 0.04
C ILE A 22 7.68 -4.91 1.46
N THR A 23 8.77 -5.26 2.14
CA THR A 23 8.69 -5.88 3.47
C THR A 23 8.62 -4.83 4.57
N ILE A 24 8.14 -5.24 5.74
CA ILE A 24 8.10 -4.36 6.91
C ILE A 24 9.51 -3.93 7.30
N GLU A 25 10.52 -4.77 7.08
CA GLU A 25 11.91 -4.42 7.36
C GLU A 25 12.39 -3.25 6.52
N GLN A 26 11.98 -3.19 5.26
CA GLN A 26 12.32 -2.09 4.37
C GLN A 26 11.64 -0.79 4.82
N LEU A 27 10.53 -0.90 5.53
CA LEU A 27 9.73 0.24 5.99
C LEU A 27 10.09 0.71 7.40
N LEU A 28 11.09 0.12 8.05
CA LEU A 28 11.45 0.48 9.44
C LEU A 28 11.77 1.96 9.63
N ASN A 29 12.38 2.58 8.63
CA ASN A 29 12.76 3.99 8.69
C ASN A 29 11.73 4.92 8.03
N ALA A 30 10.69 4.36 7.45
CA ALA A 30 9.65 5.17 6.81
C ALA A 30 8.67 5.70 7.87
N PRO A 31 8.25 6.97 7.77
CA PRO A 31 7.21 7.47 8.65
C PRO A 31 5.88 6.77 8.36
N ARG A 32 4.97 6.83 9.32
CA ARG A 32 3.64 6.23 9.19
C ARG A 32 2.56 7.29 9.02
N ASP A 33 2.93 8.55 9.15
CA ASP A 33 2.02 9.68 9.05
C ASP A 33 1.94 10.20 7.61
N GLU A 34 1.41 11.40 7.45
CA GLU A 34 1.23 12.03 6.14
C GLU A 34 2.51 12.45 5.44
N SER A 35 3.68 12.26 6.07
CA SER A 35 4.95 12.57 5.41
C SER A 35 5.37 11.49 4.41
N VAL A 36 4.74 10.33 4.43
CA VAL A 36 5.04 9.25 3.49
C VAL A 36 3.95 9.19 2.42
N SER A 37 4.36 9.00 1.18
CA SER A 37 3.42 8.80 0.08
C SER A 37 3.67 7.47 -0.60
N ILE A 38 2.62 6.83 -1.05
CA ILE A 38 2.66 5.56 -1.75
C ILE A 38 1.96 5.73 -3.09
N SER A 39 2.64 5.32 -4.15
CA SER A 39 2.12 5.42 -5.52
C SER A 39 2.06 4.05 -6.16
N VAL A 40 0.98 3.76 -6.85
CA VAL A 40 0.82 2.54 -7.64
C VAL A 40 -0.07 2.83 -8.84
N GLY A 41 0.42 2.50 -10.04
CA GLY A 41 -0.37 2.63 -11.27
C GLY A 41 -0.95 4.01 -11.52
N GLY A 42 -0.27 5.08 -11.08
CA GLY A 42 -0.76 6.45 -11.23
C GLY A 42 -1.68 6.91 -10.10
N HIS A 43 -1.95 6.06 -9.13
CA HIS A 43 -2.77 6.40 -7.96
C HIS A 43 -1.87 6.59 -6.74
N ASN A 44 -2.20 7.55 -5.90
CA ASN A 44 -1.40 7.91 -4.72
C ASN A 44 -2.23 7.85 -3.45
N THR A 45 -1.58 7.47 -2.35
CA THR A 45 -2.15 7.61 -1.02
C THR A 45 -1.07 8.10 -0.07
N ILE A 46 -1.47 8.60 1.08
CA ILE A 46 -0.58 9.19 2.07
C ILE A 46 -0.73 8.46 3.39
N GLY A 47 0.41 8.17 4.03
CA GLY A 47 0.44 7.47 5.31
C GLY A 47 0.40 5.96 5.16
N ILE A 48 0.90 5.29 6.18
CA ILE A 48 0.88 3.83 6.28
C ILE A 48 0.11 3.47 7.56
N TYR A 49 -0.88 2.61 7.44
CA TYR A 49 -1.81 2.32 8.52
C TYR A 49 -1.64 0.90 9.05
N PRO A 50 -1.99 0.66 10.33
CA PRO A 50 -2.08 -0.70 10.84
C PRO A 50 -3.32 -1.39 10.26
N GLU A 51 -3.42 -2.69 10.42
CA GLU A 51 -4.54 -3.45 9.91
C GLU A 51 -5.88 -2.99 10.50
N GLU A 52 -5.87 -2.53 11.74
CA GLU A 52 -7.06 -2.02 12.43
C GLU A 52 -7.17 -0.50 12.27
N HIS A 53 -7.23 -0.04 11.03
CA HIS A 53 -7.16 1.39 10.72
C HIS A 53 -8.44 2.18 10.99
N GLY A 54 -9.59 1.53 11.03
CA GLY A 54 -10.86 2.22 11.30
C GLY A 54 -11.29 3.26 10.28
N GLN A 55 -10.72 3.23 9.08
CA GLN A 55 -11.04 4.20 8.04
C GLN A 55 -12.38 3.88 7.37
N PRO A 56 -13.11 4.90 6.87
CA PRO A 56 -14.40 4.66 6.22
C PRO A 56 -14.25 3.92 4.88
N ASP A 57 -15.35 3.42 4.37
CA ASP A 57 -15.38 2.73 3.08
C ASP A 57 -14.89 3.63 1.95
N ALA A 58 -14.35 3.01 0.90
CA ALA A 58 -13.82 3.67 -0.27
C ALA A 58 -12.58 4.53 0.00
N THR A 59 -11.86 4.28 1.11
CA THR A 59 -10.59 4.95 1.40
C THR A 59 -9.44 4.09 0.88
N LEU A 60 -8.59 4.68 0.04
CA LEU A 60 -7.39 4.01 -0.46
C LEU A 60 -6.29 4.09 0.60
N LEU A 61 -5.76 2.95 1.00
CA LEU A 61 -4.82 2.85 2.12
C LEU A 61 -3.63 1.97 1.78
N ALA A 62 -2.47 2.32 2.35
CA ALA A 62 -1.34 1.41 2.46
C ALA A 62 -1.36 0.83 3.87
N ILE A 63 -1.30 -0.48 3.99
CA ILE A 63 -1.45 -1.19 5.27
C ILE A 63 -0.26 -2.12 5.50
N VAL A 64 0.25 -2.13 6.72
CA VAL A 64 1.28 -3.07 7.16
C VAL A 64 0.82 -3.86 8.36
N SER A 65 1.31 -5.08 8.48
CA SER A 65 1.13 -5.90 9.68
C SER A 65 2.42 -6.67 9.92
N ASP A 66 2.58 -7.22 11.14
CA ASP A 66 3.84 -7.81 11.59
C ASP A 66 4.37 -8.95 10.72
N ALA A 67 3.50 -9.69 10.08
CA ALA A 67 3.86 -10.90 9.34
C ALA A 67 3.69 -10.79 7.83
N LEU A 68 3.23 -9.65 7.33
CA LEU A 68 2.89 -9.51 5.93
C LEU A 68 3.58 -8.30 5.30
N PRO A 69 3.90 -8.35 4.01
CA PRO A 69 4.43 -7.18 3.33
C PRO A 69 3.38 -6.07 3.20
N LEU A 70 3.82 -4.92 2.71
CA LEU A 70 2.94 -3.78 2.48
C LEU A 70 1.80 -4.18 1.55
N ARG A 71 0.58 -3.81 1.91
CA ARG A 71 -0.61 -4.02 1.08
C ARG A 71 -1.24 -2.67 0.76
N ILE A 72 -1.89 -2.61 -0.37
CA ILE A 72 -2.67 -1.43 -0.76
C ILE A 72 -4.11 -1.89 -0.89
N GLU A 73 -4.99 -1.28 -0.12
CA GLU A 73 -6.39 -1.67 -0.09
C GLU A 73 -7.31 -0.47 -0.24
N LEU A 74 -8.48 -0.73 -0.77
CA LEU A 74 -9.56 0.24 -0.86
C LEU A 74 -10.68 -0.30 0.02
N THR A 75 -10.95 0.39 1.13
CA THR A 75 -11.82 -0.11 2.18
C THR A 75 -13.20 -0.49 1.64
N GLY A 76 -13.58 -1.75 1.84
CA GLY A 76 -14.87 -2.26 1.40
C GLY A 76 -15.02 -2.52 -0.09
N ILE A 77 -13.98 -2.28 -0.89
CA ILE A 77 -14.02 -2.41 -2.35
C ILE A 77 -12.75 -3.09 -2.84
N SER A 78 -12.84 -3.86 -3.91
CA SER A 78 -11.65 -4.47 -4.51
C SER A 78 -10.84 -3.41 -5.28
N VAL A 79 -9.58 -3.23 -4.88
CA VAL A 79 -8.66 -2.31 -5.55
C VAL A 79 -8.43 -2.73 -7.00
N SER A 80 -8.21 -4.04 -7.21
CA SER A 80 -7.92 -4.55 -8.54
C SER A 80 -9.07 -4.31 -9.51
N GLU A 81 -10.31 -4.41 -9.04
CA GLU A 81 -11.48 -4.15 -9.88
C GLU A 81 -11.73 -2.66 -10.08
N MET A 82 -11.65 -1.88 -9.01
CA MET A 82 -11.98 -0.45 -9.05
C MET A 82 -10.95 0.35 -9.83
N LEU A 83 -9.66 0.07 -9.63
CA LEU A 83 -8.58 0.85 -10.24
C LEU A 83 -7.96 0.18 -11.46
N GLY A 84 -8.35 -1.06 -11.76
CA GLY A 84 -7.81 -1.79 -12.90
C GLY A 84 -6.34 -2.16 -12.76
N LEU A 85 -5.84 -2.25 -11.55
CA LEU A 85 -4.43 -2.57 -11.29
C LEU A 85 -4.21 -4.08 -11.24
N ASP A 86 -3.01 -4.52 -11.60
CA ASP A 86 -2.70 -5.93 -11.76
C ASP A 86 -1.35 -6.27 -11.14
N ILE A 87 -1.06 -7.56 -11.09
CA ILE A 87 0.26 -8.06 -10.66
C ILE A 87 1.30 -7.51 -11.63
N GLY A 88 2.43 -7.07 -11.08
CA GLY A 88 3.51 -6.46 -11.86
C GLY A 88 3.51 -4.94 -11.85
N GLU A 89 2.46 -4.30 -11.36
CA GLU A 89 2.44 -2.84 -11.24
C GLU A 89 3.52 -2.38 -10.26
N THR A 90 4.19 -1.29 -10.60
CA THR A 90 5.24 -0.72 -9.75
C THR A 90 4.61 0.02 -8.58
N VAL A 91 5.14 -0.24 -7.38
CA VAL A 91 4.74 0.44 -6.14
C VAL A 91 5.92 1.23 -5.63
N THR A 92 5.71 2.51 -5.36
CA THR A 92 6.76 3.39 -4.84
C THR A 92 6.33 3.97 -3.51
N VAL A 93 7.20 3.84 -2.50
CA VAL A 93 7.03 4.46 -1.19
C VAL A 93 8.09 5.54 -1.07
N GLU A 94 7.67 6.76 -0.79
CA GLU A 94 8.58 7.90 -0.77
C GLU A 94 8.30 8.82 0.42
N TRP A 95 9.39 9.31 1.06
CA TRP A 95 9.28 10.24 2.19
C TRP A 95 10.47 11.19 2.30
#